data_5b1d94e622f78ee3ce2c399d8980aa81
#
_entry.id   5b1d94e622f78ee3ce2c399d8980aa81
#
_cell.length_a   1.000
_cell.length_b   1.000
_cell.length_c   1.000
_cell.angle_alpha   90.00
_cell.angle_beta   90.00
_cell.angle_gamma   90.00
#
_symmetry.space_group_name_H-M   'P 1'
#
loop_
_entity.id
_entity.type
_entity.pdbx_description
1 polymer ?
#
loop_
_entity_poly.entity_id
_entity_poly.type
_entity_poly.pdbx_seq_one_letter_code
_entity_poly.pdbx_strand_id
1 'polypeptide(L)'
;MKMATKEPTRINPNDSGIDFSKSKKVENYIKKSNFTWSQDITPGPVFGDVFVLYVQNDRLKNLLELEEQRIIINIEKHTKIKLKKLNIQMFNNQQ
;
A
#
# COMPACT_ATOMS: atom_id res chain seq x y z
N MET A 1 28.57 5.91 18.13
CA MET A 1 28.00 6.02 17.67
C MET A 1 27.37 6.03 17.45
N LYS A 2 27.32 6.03 17.64
CA LYS A 2 26.69 6.21 17.28
C LYS A 2 25.90 6.24 17.13
N MET A 3 25.91 6.26 17.45
CA MET A 3 25.10 6.40 17.19
C MET A 3 24.43 6.30 16.94
N ALA A 4 24.71 6.24 17.25
CA ALA A 4 23.95 6.26 16.88
C ALA A 4 23.29 6.13 16.68
N THR A 5 23.32 6.04 17.05
CA THR A 5 22.60 6.06 16.73
C THR A 5 21.83 6.04 16.44
N LYS A 6 21.64 5.85 16.77
CA LYS A 6 20.93 5.73 16.30
C LYS A 6 20.06 6.02 16.29
N GLU A 7 19.75 6.11 16.42
CA GLU A 7 18.95 6.28 16.17
C GLU A 7 18.09 6.44 16.00
N PRO A 8 18.23 6.73 16.34
CA PRO A 8 17.35 6.40 16.01
C PRO A 8 16.37 6.60 15.71
N THR A 9 16.54 6.59 15.86
CA THR A 9 15.37 6.49 15.67
C THR A 9 14.61 7.18 14.69
N ARG A 10 14.98 7.86 14.05
CA ARG A 10 14.35 8.38 12.96
C ARG A 10 14.17 7.37 11.89
N ILE A 11 13.07 7.41 11.21
CA ILE A 11 12.76 6.42 10.21
C ILE A 11 13.44 6.77 8.92
N ASN A 12 14.23 5.85 8.46
CA ASN A 12 14.87 5.92 7.16
C ASN A 12 14.08 5.00 6.25
N PRO A 13 13.75 5.39 5.00
CA PRO A 13 12.97 4.54 4.12
C PRO A 13 13.55 3.14 3.95
N ASN A 14 14.85 3.04 3.85
CA ASN A 14 15.48 1.74 3.69
C ASN A 14 15.35 0.90 4.95
N ASP A 15 15.44 1.55 6.10
CA ASP A 15 15.34 0.84 7.37
C ASP A 15 13.92 0.40 7.66
N SER A 16 12.95 1.18 7.22
CA SER A 16 11.56 0.86 7.48
C SER A 16 10.98 -0.10 6.47
N GLY A 17 11.69 -0.34 5.38
CA GLY A 17 11.21 -1.24 4.35
C GLY A 17 10.29 -0.59 3.33
N ILE A 18 10.01 0.70 3.46
CA ILE A 18 9.17 1.40 2.51
C ILE A 18 9.94 1.66 1.23
N ASP A 19 9.34 1.29 0.11
CA ASP A 19 9.90 1.58 -1.20
C ASP A 19 9.11 2.74 -1.78
N PHE A 20 9.65 3.93 -1.70
CA PHE A 20 8.93 5.12 -2.13
C PHE A 20 8.69 5.16 -3.63
N SER A 21 9.62 4.65 -4.41
CA SER A 21 9.44 4.62 -5.86
C SER A 21 8.26 3.71 -6.24
N LYS A 22 8.24 2.52 -5.69
CA LYS A 22 7.13 1.60 -5.95
C LYS A 22 5.83 2.14 -5.42
N SER A 23 5.87 2.74 -4.22
CA SER A 23 4.67 3.29 -3.61
C SER A 23 4.03 4.33 -4.50
N LYS A 24 4.85 5.22 -5.07
CA LYS A 24 4.35 6.26 -5.93
C LYS A 24 3.72 5.70 -7.20
N LYS A 25 4.38 4.71 -7.80
CA LYS A 25 3.86 4.12 -9.02
C LYS A 25 2.54 3.41 -8.79
N VAL A 26 2.44 2.66 -7.69
CA VAL A 26 1.21 1.95 -7.39
C VAL A 26 0.10 2.94 -7.07
N GLU A 27 0.42 3.96 -6.29
CA GLU A 27 -0.57 4.99 -5.95
C GLU A 27 -1.12 5.65 -7.21
N ASN A 28 -0.24 6.04 -8.12
CA ASN A 28 -0.68 6.69 -9.35
C ASN A 28 -1.55 5.77 -10.19
N TYR A 29 -1.17 4.50 -10.27
CA TYR A 29 -1.98 3.54 -11.01
C TYR A 29 -3.38 3.40 -10.41
N ILE A 30 -3.46 3.25 -9.11
CA ILE A 30 -4.74 3.08 -8.44
C ILE A 30 -5.63 4.31 -8.66
N LYS A 31 -5.05 5.50 -8.52
CA LYS A 31 -5.83 6.74 -8.67
C LYS A 31 -6.37 6.91 -10.08
N LYS A 32 -5.67 6.38 -11.08
CA LYS A 32 -6.09 6.51 -12.47
C LYS A 32 -6.86 5.30 -12.95
N SER A 33 -7.03 4.31 -12.10
CA SER A 33 -7.67 3.06 -12.53
C SER A 33 -9.18 3.21 -12.64
N ASN A 34 -9.79 2.21 -13.24
CA ASN A 34 -11.24 2.16 -13.36
C ASN A 34 -11.87 1.25 -12.31
N PHE A 35 -11.11 0.88 -11.30
CA PHE A 35 -11.69 0.10 -10.20
C PHE A 35 -12.81 0.91 -9.56
N THR A 36 -13.94 0.25 -9.34
CA THR A 36 -15.10 0.95 -8.78
C THR A 36 -14.82 1.51 -7.39
N TRP A 37 -13.88 0.91 -6.69
CA TRP A 37 -13.56 1.31 -5.32
C TRP A 37 -12.35 2.26 -5.23
N SER A 38 -11.78 2.63 -6.36
CA SER A 38 -10.51 3.37 -6.31
C SER A 38 -10.62 4.73 -5.64
N GLN A 39 -11.81 5.32 -5.66
CA GLN A 39 -12.03 6.61 -5.02
C GLN A 39 -12.34 6.46 -3.54
N ASP A 40 -12.59 5.25 -3.08
CA ASP A 40 -13.04 4.99 -1.72
C ASP A 40 -11.94 4.44 -0.82
N ILE A 41 -10.73 4.34 -1.34
CA ILE A 41 -9.60 3.85 -0.56
C ILE A 41 -8.51 4.90 -0.53
N THR A 42 -7.60 4.76 0.43
CA THR A 42 -6.42 5.60 0.50
C THR A 42 -5.22 4.69 0.30
N PRO A 43 -4.46 4.88 -0.79
CA PRO A 43 -3.28 4.06 -1.01
C PRO A 43 -2.23 4.36 0.04
N GLY A 44 -1.63 3.32 0.57
CA GLY A 44 -0.53 3.44 1.51
C GLY A 44 0.78 3.07 0.85
N PRO A 45 1.79 2.79 1.65
CA PRO A 45 3.12 2.49 1.11
C PRO A 45 3.25 1.05 0.63
N VAL A 46 4.29 0.81 -0.14
CA VAL A 46 4.70 -0.54 -0.53
C VAL A 46 5.92 -0.90 0.30
N PHE A 47 5.84 -2.04 0.99
CA PHE A 47 6.95 -2.58 1.75
C PHE A 47 7.37 -3.87 1.06
N GLY A 48 8.51 -3.86 0.39
CA GLY A 48 8.95 -5.05 -0.32
C GLY A 48 7.91 -5.49 -1.34
N ASP A 49 7.22 -6.57 -1.07
CA ASP A 49 6.19 -7.09 -1.97
C ASP A 49 4.79 -7.02 -1.36
N VAL A 50 4.61 -6.17 -0.36
CA VAL A 50 3.31 -5.96 0.28
C VAL A 50 2.86 -4.52 0.02
N PHE A 51 1.64 -4.36 -0.46
CA PHE A 51 1.06 -3.04 -0.68
C PHE A 51 0.02 -2.80 0.41
N VAL A 52 0.19 -1.70 1.13
CA VAL A 52 -0.75 -1.31 2.19
C VAL A 52 -1.79 -0.39 1.60
N LEU A 53 -3.04 -0.58 1.97
CA LEU A 53 -4.06 0.37 1.61
C LEU A 53 -5.08 0.46 2.74
N TYR A 54 -5.79 1.58 2.77
CA TYR A 54 -6.70 1.89 3.86
C TYR A 54 -8.11 2.03 3.35
N VAL A 55 -9.06 1.48 4.09
CA VAL A 55 -10.47 1.56 3.75
C VAL A 55 -11.24 2.06 4.96
N GLN A 56 -12.45 2.54 4.74
CA GLN A 56 -13.22 3.16 5.79
C GLN A 56 -14.34 2.26 6.35
N ASN A 57 -14.54 1.11 5.74
CA ASN A 57 -15.60 0.22 6.26
C ASN A 57 -15.26 -1.23 5.96
N ASP A 58 -15.93 -2.11 6.69
CA ASP A 58 -15.68 -3.55 6.58
C ASP A 58 -16.12 -4.11 5.24
N ARG A 59 -17.18 -3.57 4.68
CA ARG A 59 -17.67 -4.07 3.39
C ARG A 59 -16.59 -3.93 2.34
N LEU A 60 -15.97 -2.77 2.28
CA LEU A 60 -14.93 -2.52 1.30
C LEU A 60 -13.71 -3.37 1.59
N LYS A 61 -13.35 -3.53 2.86
CA LYS A 61 -12.24 -4.39 3.22
C LYS A 61 -12.48 -5.81 2.73
N ASN A 62 -13.66 -6.35 2.97
CA ASN A 62 -13.98 -7.71 2.54
C ASN A 62 -13.95 -7.84 1.03
N LEU A 63 -14.46 -6.84 0.32
CA LEU A 63 -14.44 -6.86 -1.12
C LEU A 63 -13.00 -6.91 -1.65
N LEU A 64 -12.14 -6.07 -1.11
CA LEU A 64 -10.76 -6.03 -1.58
C LEU A 64 -10.01 -7.31 -1.25
N GLU A 65 -10.31 -7.91 -0.10
CA GLU A 65 -9.68 -9.17 0.25
C GLU A 65 -10.08 -10.29 -0.72
N LEU A 66 -11.33 -10.28 -1.14
CA LEU A 66 -11.79 -11.25 -2.13
C LEU A 66 -11.14 -11.03 -3.49
N GLU A 67 -10.83 -9.78 -3.82
CA GLU A 67 -10.25 -9.44 -5.10
C GLU A 67 -8.73 -9.34 -5.06
N GLU A 68 -8.13 -9.75 -3.96
CA GLU A 68 -6.70 -9.50 -3.74
C GLU A 68 -5.83 -9.97 -4.91
N GLN A 69 -6.02 -11.21 -5.36
CA GLN A 69 -5.18 -11.74 -6.42
C GLN A 69 -5.37 -10.98 -7.73
N ARG A 70 -6.60 -10.62 -8.03
CA ARG A 70 -6.87 -9.86 -9.25
C ARG A 70 -6.20 -8.49 -9.19
N ILE A 71 -6.27 -7.84 -8.03
CA ILE A 71 -5.66 -6.53 -7.87
C ILE A 71 -4.14 -6.62 -8.03
N ILE A 72 -3.54 -7.61 -7.40
CA ILE A 72 -2.10 -7.81 -7.49
C ILE A 72 -1.68 -8.05 -8.94
N ILE A 73 -2.40 -8.89 -9.65
CA ILE A 73 -2.08 -9.19 -11.04
C ILE A 73 -2.19 -7.93 -11.90
N ASN A 74 -3.24 -7.14 -11.69
CA ASN A 74 -3.42 -5.93 -12.47
C ASN A 74 -2.35 -4.89 -12.18
N ILE A 75 -1.94 -4.77 -10.92
CA ILE A 75 -0.87 -3.84 -10.57
C ILE A 75 0.41 -4.23 -11.27
N GLU A 76 0.76 -5.51 -11.24
CA GLU A 76 1.98 -5.97 -11.91
C GLU A 76 1.90 -5.72 -13.40
N LYS A 77 0.75 -5.97 -13.99
CA LYS A 77 0.57 -5.82 -15.43
C LYS A 77 0.79 -4.39 -15.88
N HIS A 78 0.37 -3.43 -15.08
CA HIS A 78 0.41 -2.03 -15.47
C HIS A 78 1.61 -1.26 -14.94
N THR A 79 2.16 -1.68 -13.81
CA THR A 79 3.28 -0.96 -13.20
C THR A 79 4.57 -1.74 -13.22
N LYS A 80 4.52 -3.02 -13.57
CA LYS A 80 5.68 -3.93 -13.53
C LYS A 80 6.15 -4.19 -12.12
N ILE A 81 5.34 -3.88 -11.13
CA ILE A 81 5.69 -4.10 -9.73
C ILE A 81 5.00 -5.37 -9.28
N LYS A 82 5.79 -6.36 -8.86
CA LYS A 82 5.25 -7.64 -8.44
C LYS A 82 5.00 -7.61 -6.96
N LEU A 83 3.75 -7.80 -6.57
CA LEU A 83 3.35 -7.84 -5.18
C LEU A 83 2.88 -9.24 -4.84
N LYS A 84 3.00 -9.60 -3.57
CA LYS A 84 2.53 -10.90 -3.10
C LYS A 84 1.29 -10.77 -2.24
N LYS A 85 1.08 -9.58 -1.65
CA LYS A 85 0.00 -9.45 -0.70
C LYS A 85 -0.48 -8.02 -0.63
N LEU A 86 -1.77 -7.86 -0.33
CA LEU A 86 -2.35 -6.58 0.03
C LEU A 86 -2.57 -6.58 1.53
N ASN A 87 -2.14 -5.52 2.19
CA ASN A 87 -2.39 -5.34 3.61
C ASN A 87 -3.47 -4.28 3.73
N ILE A 88 -4.72 -4.72 3.88
CA ILE A 88 -5.86 -3.84 3.88
C ILE A 88 -6.21 -3.50 5.32
N GLN A 89 -6.15 -2.23 5.66
CA GLN A 89 -6.38 -1.79 7.03
C GLN A 89 -7.55 -0.81 7.08
N MET A 90 -8.24 -0.81 8.19
CA MET A 90 -9.30 0.15 8.39
C MET A 90 -8.70 1.50 8.69
N PHE A 91 -9.18 2.51 8.00
CA PHE A 91 -8.74 3.87 8.25
C PHE A 91 -9.70 4.49 9.22
N ASN A 92 -9.28 4.59 10.46
CA ASN A 92 -10.14 5.09 11.50
C ASN A 92 -9.68 6.48 11.87
N ASN A 93 -10.37 7.47 11.32
CA ASN A 93 -9.98 8.85 11.55
C ASN A 93 -10.93 9.59 12.46
N GLN A 94 -11.83 8.85 13.15
CA GLN A 94 -12.67 9.52 14.00
C GLN A 94 -12.13 9.47 15.30
N GLN A 95 -12.22 9.87 15.78
CA GLN A 95 -11.71 9.67 16.88
C GLN A 95 -11.93 10.35 17.52
#